data_5214c33f6580e78c46a87d03dfd00f60
#
_entry.id   5214c33f6580e78c46a87d03dfd00f60
#
_cell.length_a   1.000
_cell.length_b   1.000
_cell.length_c   1.000
_cell.angle_alpha   90.00
_cell.angle_beta   90.00
_cell.angle_gamma   90.00
#
_symmetry.space_group_name_H-M   'P 1'
#
loop_
_entity.id
_entity.type
_entity.pdbx_description
1 polymer ?
#
loop_
_entity_poly.entity_id
_entity_poly.type
_entity_poly.pdbx_seq_one_letter_code
_entity_poly.pdbx_strand_id
1 'polypeptide(L)' 'MHTLPETGFLRLPQIIGDPNATPPTPAIIPVSKSTWWAGVKSGRYPKPVKSLGRRITAWRVEDIRSLIEQAASTTA' A
#
# COMPACT_ATOMS: atom_id res chain seq x y z
N MET A 1 -14.71 8.88 -3.59
CA MET A 1 -14.51 7.91 -2.52
C MET A 1 -13.64 6.77 -2.99
N HIS A 2 -12.75 6.36 -2.15
CA HIS A 2 -11.73 5.40 -2.47
C HIS A 2 -12.08 4.04 -1.95
N THR A 3 -12.35 3.11 -2.86
CA THR A 3 -12.65 1.74 -2.47
C THR A 3 -11.58 0.81 -3.02
N LEU A 4 -11.11 -0.10 -2.18
CA LEU A 4 -10.20 -1.13 -2.62
C LEU A 4 -10.96 -2.16 -3.47
N PRO A 5 -10.35 -2.67 -4.54
CA PRO A 5 -10.92 -3.82 -5.22
C PRO A 5 -10.94 -5.03 -4.30
N GLU A 6 -11.80 -5.98 -4.60
CA GLU A 6 -11.89 -7.18 -3.75
C GLU A 6 -10.64 -8.02 -3.83
N THR A 7 -10.01 -8.06 -4.99
CA THR A 7 -8.81 -8.85 -5.20
C THR A 7 -7.92 -8.15 -6.22
N GLY A 8 -6.69 -8.60 -6.32
CA GLY A 8 -5.73 -8.04 -7.27
C GLY A 8 -4.51 -7.50 -6.56
N PHE A 9 -3.84 -6.56 -7.25
CA PHE A 9 -2.57 -6.01 -6.77
C PHE A 9 -2.59 -4.50 -6.85
N LEU A 10 -1.89 -3.87 -5.92
CA LEU A 10 -1.72 -2.43 -5.87
C LEU A 10 -0.25 -2.09 -5.98
N ARG A 11 0.05 -1.05 -6.75
CA ARG A 11 1.41 -0.52 -6.83
C ARG A 11 1.60 0.56 -5.77
N LEU A 12 2.85 0.88 -5.47
CA LEU A 12 3.15 1.81 -4.38
C LEU A 12 2.43 3.15 -4.50
N PRO A 13 2.41 3.81 -5.68
CA PRO A 13 1.68 5.08 -5.79
C PRO A 13 0.19 4.95 -5.48
N GLN A 14 -0.38 3.79 -5.70
CA GLN A 14 -1.80 3.56 -5.39
C GLN A 14 -2.02 3.38 -3.89
N ILE A 15 -0.99 2.98 -3.16
CA ILE A 15 -1.08 2.75 -1.72
C ILE A 15 -0.83 4.04 -0.94
N ILE A 16 0.29 4.71 -1.20
CA ILE A 16 0.67 5.90 -0.45
C ILE A 16 0.27 7.20 -1.14
N GLY A 17 -0.31 7.09 -2.33
CA GLY A 17 -0.74 8.25 -3.09
C GLY A 17 0.38 8.80 -3.97
N ASP A 18 -0.02 9.58 -4.98
CA ASP A 18 0.91 10.24 -5.89
C ASP A 18 0.37 11.61 -6.23
N PRO A 19 0.85 12.66 -5.56
CA PRO A 19 0.37 14.01 -5.82
C PRO A 19 0.82 14.55 -7.18
N ASN A 20 1.82 13.92 -7.80
CA ASN A 20 2.33 14.36 -9.09
C ASN A 20 1.63 13.69 -10.27
N ALA A 21 0.76 12.73 -10.01
CA ALA A 21 -0.02 12.10 -11.06
C ALA A 21 -1.11 13.04 -11.58
N THR A 22 -1.60 12.78 -12.77
CA THR A 22 -2.66 13.59 -13.39
C THR A 22 -3.84 12.68 -13.75
N PRO A 23 -4.96 12.69 -13.00
CA PRO A 23 -5.16 13.43 -11.74
C PRO A 23 -4.36 12.84 -10.56
N PRO A 24 -4.15 13.61 -9.50
CA PRO A 24 -3.41 13.10 -8.35
C PRO A 24 -4.07 11.85 -7.77
N THR A 25 -3.23 10.87 -7.40
CA THR A 25 -3.71 9.62 -6.82
C THR A 25 -3.86 9.78 -5.32
N PRO A 26 -5.07 9.60 -4.76
CA PRO A 26 -5.26 9.71 -3.32
C PRO A 26 -4.54 8.60 -2.58
N ALA A 27 -4.10 8.90 -1.37
CA ALA A 27 -3.42 7.93 -0.52
C ALA A 27 -4.44 7.04 0.19
N ILE A 28 -4.22 5.74 0.13
CA ILE A 28 -4.96 4.80 0.97
C ILE A 28 -4.33 4.77 2.35
N ILE A 29 -3.00 4.74 2.38
CA ILE A 29 -2.23 4.81 3.62
C ILE A 29 -1.33 6.05 3.50
N PRO A 30 -1.63 7.11 4.25
CA PRO A 30 -0.96 8.39 4.06
C PRO A 30 0.39 8.47 4.76
N VAL A 31 1.36 7.74 4.25
CA VAL A 31 2.74 7.78 4.76
C VAL A 31 3.68 8.12 3.62
N SER A 32 4.87 8.62 3.96
CA SER A 32 5.88 8.89 2.96
C SER A 32 6.49 7.59 2.43
N LYS A 33 7.14 7.68 1.29
CA LYS A 33 7.80 6.54 0.69
C LYS A 33 8.86 5.97 1.63
N SER A 34 9.64 6.83 2.28
CA SER A 34 10.67 6.40 3.22
C SER A 34 10.06 5.66 4.41
N THR A 35 8.97 6.18 4.94
CA THR A 35 8.27 5.54 6.06
C THR A 35 7.71 4.20 5.64
N TRP A 36 7.16 4.11 4.43
CA TRP A 36 6.62 2.86 3.92
C TRP A 36 7.71 1.78 3.84
N TRP A 37 8.84 2.11 3.22
CA TRP A 37 9.92 1.14 3.06
C TRP A 37 10.55 0.75 4.39
N ALA A 38 10.66 1.69 5.33
CA ALA A 38 11.13 1.37 6.67
C ALA A 38 10.19 0.38 7.36
N GLY A 39 8.89 0.55 7.18
CA GLY A 39 7.91 -0.37 7.74
C GLY A 39 7.96 -1.75 7.10
N VAL A 40 8.19 -1.82 5.79
CA VAL A 40 8.35 -3.09 5.10
C VAL A 40 9.59 -3.82 5.63
N LYS A 41 10.68 -3.09 5.79
CA LYS A 41 11.93 -3.67 6.28
C LYS A 41 11.81 -4.16 7.72
N SER A 42 11.09 -3.45 8.55
CA SER A 42 10.93 -3.82 9.95
C SER A 42 9.87 -4.90 10.18
N GLY A 43 9.08 -5.24 9.14
CA GLY A 43 8.02 -6.21 9.25
C GLY A 43 6.67 -5.63 9.65
N ARG A 44 6.59 -4.32 9.83
CA ARG A 44 5.35 -3.64 10.19
C ARG A 44 4.34 -3.68 9.03
N TYR A 45 4.84 -3.54 7.80
CA TYR A 45 4.04 -3.55 6.59
C TYR A 45 4.32 -4.81 5.77
N PRO A 46 3.38 -5.25 4.95
CA PRO A 46 3.57 -6.46 4.16
C PRO A 46 4.67 -6.30 3.13
N LYS A 47 5.32 -7.39 2.79
CA LYS A 47 6.37 -7.39 1.79
C LYS A 47 5.76 -7.38 0.39
N PRO A 48 6.42 -6.76 -0.59
CA PRO A 48 5.90 -6.75 -1.95
C PRO A 48 5.95 -8.13 -2.59
N VAL A 49 5.02 -8.36 -3.50
CA VAL A 49 4.99 -9.56 -4.32
C VAL A 49 5.86 -9.31 -5.54
N LYS A 50 6.85 -10.16 -5.77
CA LYS A 50 7.77 -10.01 -6.90
C LYS A 50 7.58 -11.07 -7.97
N SER A 51 6.61 -11.96 -7.78
CA SER A 51 6.34 -13.03 -8.74
C SER A 51 5.69 -12.54 -10.03
N LEU A 52 5.21 -11.29 -10.06
CA LEU A 52 4.59 -10.72 -11.25
C LEU A 52 5.61 -10.33 -12.32
N GLY A 53 6.85 -10.05 -11.91
CA GLY A 53 7.91 -9.67 -12.83
C GLY A 53 9.06 -9.03 -12.07
N ARG A 54 10.22 -8.98 -12.72
CA ARG A 54 11.44 -8.47 -12.07
C ARG A 54 11.34 -7.00 -11.68
N ARG A 55 10.63 -6.21 -12.49
CA ARG A 55 10.54 -4.76 -12.29
C ARG A 55 9.21 -4.33 -11.73
N ILE A 56 8.34 -5.29 -11.44
CA ILE A 56 7.03 -5.00 -10.90
C ILE A 56 7.06 -5.21 -9.39
N THR A 57 6.83 -4.14 -8.66
CA THR A 57 6.70 -4.18 -7.22
C THR A 57 5.26 -3.84 -6.89
N ALA A 58 4.56 -4.81 -6.33
CA ALA A 58 3.15 -4.64 -6.03
C ALA A 58 2.81 -5.38 -4.75
N TRP A 59 1.69 -5.01 -4.14
CA TRP A 59 1.20 -5.64 -2.92
C TRP A 59 -0.18 -6.20 -3.17
N ARG A 60 -0.49 -7.31 -2.54
CA ARG A 60 -1.82 -7.90 -2.64
C ARG A 60 -2.84 -7.00 -1.94
N VAL A 61 -3.99 -6.86 -2.57
CA VAL A 61 -5.08 -6.06 -2.00
C VAL A 61 -5.45 -6.60 -0.61
N GLU A 62 -5.47 -7.91 -0.46
CA GLU A 62 -5.80 -8.55 0.81
C GLU A 62 -4.84 -8.14 1.92
N ASP A 63 -3.55 -8.05 1.61
CA ASP A 63 -2.54 -7.64 2.58
C ASP A 63 -2.72 -6.19 3.00
N ILE A 64 -3.01 -5.32 2.03
CA ILE A 64 -3.26 -3.90 2.32
C ILE A 64 -4.53 -3.73 3.11
N ARG A 65 -5.57 -4.50 2.79
CA ARG A 65 -6.83 -4.45 3.54
C ARG A 65 -6.62 -4.86 4.99
N SER A 66 -5.85 -5.93 5.21
CA SER A 66 -5.52 -6.37 6.57
C SER A 66 -4.77 -5.31 7.34
N LEU A 67 -3.83 -4.64 6.67
CA LEU A 67 -3.08 -3.56 7.29
C LEU A 67 -3.99 -2.42 7.73
N ILE A 68 -4.94 -2.05 6.88
CA ILE A 68 -5.90 -1.01 7.21
C ILE A 68 -6.75 -1.42 8.40
N GLU A 69 -7.22 -2.65 8.44
CA GLU A 69 -8.03 -3.16 9.52
C GLU A 69 -7.27 -3.19 10.83
N GLN A 70 -6.00 -3.58 10.80
CA GLN A 70 -5.15 -3.57 11.98
C GLN A 70 -4.93 -2.16 12.49
N ALA A 71 -4.70 -1.21 11.60
CA ALA A 71 -4.51 0.18 11.98
C ALA A 71 -5.78 0.76 12.59
N ALA A 72 -6.93 0.40 12.04
CA ALA A 72 -8.21 0.90 12.54
C ALA A 72 -8.56 0.30 13.90
N SER A 73 -8.18 -0.96 14.14
CA SER A 73 -8.49 -1.63 15.40
C SER A 73 -7.50 -1.31 16.51
N THR A 74 -6.33 -0.78 16.16
CA THR A 74 -5.32 -0.38 17.13
C THR A 74 -5.56 1.08 17.52
N THR A 75 -6.68 1.37 18.07
CA THR A 75 -6.96 2.70 18.57
C THR A 75 -6.39 2.85 19.96
N ALA A 76 -5.46 3.69 20.06
CA ALA A 76 -4.95 4.02 21.38
C ALA A 76 -5.95 4.89 22.10
#